data_fcd66bc2f57d4867cb2f87ab8a589570
#
_entry.id   fcd66bc2f57d4867cb2f87ab8a589570
#
_cell.length_a   1.000
_cell.length_b   1.000
_cell.length_c   1.000
_cell.angle_alpha   90.00
_cell.angle_beta   90.00
_cell.angle_gamma   90.00
#
_symmetry.space_group_name_H-M   'P 1'
#
loop_
_entity.id
_entity.type
_entity.pdbx_description
1 polymer ?
#
loop_
_entity_poly.entity_id
_entity_poly.type
_entity_poly.pdbx_seq_one_letter_code
_entity_poly.pdbx_strand_id
1 'polypeptide(L)'
;AIDDNKSCVGVYSGGELIFNKLPENLTKTWKYAAYLDNMDVEYAYIYANGQQLAEVCPEHLLGDWKRVKKKFEAYLKTFQIAKVSLYDNCLYDLVPHGFLKEFFNVRNNITKHVFENYDKPDNYDFLSETYKTVYDIKHQQLNIDYNSIQKASLSHAMKGYLHNLKKYEKRCSYNIFGTKTGRFTNTPDSFPILTMPKALRGVIKPQND
;
A
#
# COMPACT_ATOMS: atom_id res chain seq x y z
N ALA A 1 7.45 -3.97 -11.35
CA ALA A 1 7.32 -4.01 -9.88
C ALA A 1 8.36 -3.12 -9.23
N ILE A 2 7.94 -2.31 -8.31
CA ILE A 2 8.78 -1.31 -7.63
C ILE A 2 8.68 -1.55 -6.13
N ASP A 3 9.80 -1.40 -5.42
CA ASP A 3 9.84 -1.38 -3.97
C ASP A 3 9.27 -0.05 -3.46
N ASP A 4 8.33 -0.09 -2.52
CA ASP A 4 7.73 1.09 -1.90
C ASP A 4 8.59 1.67 -0.76
N ASN A 5 9.73 1.04 -0.42
CA ASN A 5 10.63 1.53 0.59
C ASN A 5 11.34 2.81 0.10
N LYS A 6 11.24 3.90 0.87
CA LYS A 6 11.84 5.19 0.51
C LYS A 6 13.38 5.22 0.52
N SER A 7 14.02 4.28 1.21
CA SER A 7 15.48 4.21 1.29
C SER A 7 16.14 3.42 0.15
N CYS A 8 15.33 2.71 -0.65
CA CYS A 8 15.79 1.83 -1.71
C CYS A 8 14.82 1.88 -2.89
N VAL A 9 15.34 1.98 -4.09
CA VAL A 9 14.58 1.78 -5.33
C VAL A 9 14.99 0.45 -5.94
N GLY A 10 14.04 -0.49 -6.02
CA GLY A 10 14.20 -1.77 -6.68
C GLY A 10 13.13 -1.97 -7.74
N VAL A 11 13.53 -2.22 -8.97
CA VAL A 11 12.64 -2.39 -10.13
C VAL A 11 12.96 -3.70 -10.83
N TYR A 12 11.93 -4.49 -11.13
CA TYR A 12 12.04 -5.61 -12.06
C TYR A 12 11.53 -5.20 -13.43
N SER A 13 12.43 -5.12 -14.41
CA SER A 13 12.12 -4.74 -15.78
C SER A 13 12.99 -5.52 -16.76
N GLY A 14 12.42 -5.96 -17.90
CA GLY A 14 13.16 -6.70 -18.92
C GLY A 14 13.79 -8.02 -18.46
N GLY A 15 13.24 -8.67 -17.42
CA GLY A 15 13.78 -9.90 -16.85
C GLY A 15 14.88 -9.71 -15.80
N GLU A 16 15.22 -8.46 -15.46
CA GLU A 16 16.30 -8.13 -14.53
C GLU A 16 15.80 -7.33 -13.31
N LEU A 17 16.46 -7.50 -12.17
CA LEU A 17 16.32 -6.65 -11.01
C LEU A 17 17.32 -5.50 -11.11
N ILE A 18 16.81 -4.26 -11.09
CA ILE A 18 17.57 -3.02 -11.19
C ILE A 18 17.47 -2.30 -9.86
N PHE A 19 18.61 -1.89 -9.28
CA PHE A 19 18.67 -1.22 -7.99
C PHE A 19 19.14 0.22 -8.13
N ASN A 20 18.65 1.10 -7.26
CA ASN A 20 19.04 2.50 -7.10
C ASN A 20 18.85 3.39 -8.34
N LYS A 21 18.09 2.92 -9.34
CA LYS A 21 17.69 3.72 -10.49
C LYS A 21 16.38 3.23 -11.07
N LEU A 22 15.65 4.12 -11.75
CA LEU A 22 14.47 3.78 -12.54
C LEU A 22 14.89 3.61 -14.02
N PRO A 23 14.44 2.55 -14.71
CA PRO A 23 14.68 2.42 -16.14
C PRO A 23 13.80 3.42 -16.92
N GLU A 24 14.35 4.01 -17.98
CA GLU A 24 13.66 4.99 -18.81
C GLU A 24 12.40 4.45 -19.52
N ASN A 25 12.37 3.13 -19.75
CA ASN A 25 11.24 2.44 -20.41
C ASN A 25 10.14 1.98 -19.44
N LEU A 26 10.17 2.39 -18.18
CA LEU A 26 9.12 2.08 -17.23
C LEU A 26 7.90 2.98 -17.48
N THR A 27 6.91 2.49 -18.20
CA THR A 27 5.70 3.25 -18.54
C THR A 27 4.43 2.73 -17.89
N LYS A 28 4.48 1.52 -17.32
CA LYS A 28 3.30 0.85 -16.73
C LYS A 28 3.69 0.08 -15.48
N THR A 29 2.85 0.12 -14.45
CA THR A 29 3.05 -0.62 -13.20
C THR A 29 1.72 -1.00 -12.56
N TRP A 30 1.77 -1.86 -11.52
CA TRP A 30 0.57 -2.24 -10.79
C TRP A 30 0.06 -1.13 -9.87
N LYS A 31 0.97 -0.49 -9.12
CA LYS A 31 0.61 0.52 -8.12
C LYS A 31 1.55 1.71 -8.18
N TYR A 32 1.04 2.84 -7.69
CA TYR A 32 1.84 4.03 -7.48
C TYR A 32 2.94 3.78 -6.43
N ALA A 33 4.11 4.36 -6.66
CA ALA A 33 5.19 4.51 -5.70
C ALA A 33 5.84 5.89 -5.88
N ALA A 34 6.31 6.52 -4.79
CA ALA A 34 6.85 7.89 -4.81
C ALA A 34 8.00 8.08 -5.83
N TYR A 35 8.73 7.01 -6.15
CA TYR A 35 9.80 7.05 -7.16
C TYR A 35 9.33 7.30 -8.60
N LEU A 36 8.01 7.22 -8.83
CA LEU A 36 7.39 7.39 -10.16
C LEU A 36 6.76 8.77 -10.35
N ASP A 37 6.85 9.65 -9.36
CA ASP A 37 6.11 10.91 -9.34
C ASP A 37 6.39 11.81 -10.56
N ASN A 38 7.63 11.80 -11.05
CA ASN A 38 8.04 12.58 -12.21
C ASN A 38 8.02 11.79 -13.53
N MET A 39 7.38 10.61 -13.56
CA MET A 39 7.30 9.75 -14.74
C MET A 39 5.87 9.69 -15.27
N ASP A 40 5.73 9.66 -16.59
CA ASP A 40 4.45 9.35 -17.23
C ASP A 40 4.18 7.84 -17.19
N VAL A 41 3.56 7.41 -16.09
CA VAL A 41 3.33 5.99 -15.77
C VAL A 41 1.85 5.73 -15.54
N GLU A 42 1.34 4.65 -16.14
CA GLU A 42 -0.02 4.17 -15.91
C GLU A 42 -0.06 3.05 -14.84
N TYR A 43 -1.16 3.02 -14.07
CA TYR A 43 -1.36 2.12 -12.93
C TYR A 43 -2.46 1.10 -13.19
N ALA A 44 -2.10 -0.17 -13.35
CA ALA A 44 -3.04 -1.25 -13.62
C ALA A 44 -4.09 -1.44 -12.49
N TYR A 45 -3.77 -1.07 -11.26
CA TYR A 45 -4.71 -1.10 -10.15
C TYR A 45 -5.96 -0.25 -10.39
N ILE A 46 -5.81 0.87 -11.12
CA ILE A 46 -6.92 1.75 -11.49
C ILE A 46 -7.73 1.13 -12.63
N TYR A 47 -7.10 0.57 -13.64
CA TYR A 47 -7.77 -0.19 -14.72
C TYR A 47 -8.60 -1.34 -14.17
N ALA A 48 -8.09 -2.03 -13.16
CA ALA A 48 -8.77 -3.12 -12.48
C ALA A 48 -9.83 -2.66 -11.45
N ASN A 49 -10.20 -1.38 -11.43
CA ASN A 49 -11.17 -0.81 -10.50
C ASN A 49 -10.91 -1.19 -9.03
N GLY A 50 -9.63 -1.18 -8.63
CA GLY A 50 -9.20 -1.50 -7.27
C GLY A 50 -9.13 -2.98 -6.91
N GLN A 51 -9.40 -3.87 -7.86
CA GLN A 51 -9.25 -5.32 -7.65
C GLN A 51 -7.79 -5.69 -7.36
N GLN A 52 -7.60 -6.76 -6.58
CA GLN A 52 -6.27 -7.25 -6.25
C GLN A 52 -5.73 -8.16 -7.36
N LEU A 53 -4.42 -8.36 -7.39
CA LEU A 53 -3.76 -9.25 -8.36
C LEU A 53 -4.35 -10.67 -8.41
N ALA A 54 -4.84 -11.20 -7.28
CA ALA A 54 -5.45 -12.52 -7.24
C ALA A 54 -6.82 -12.58 -7.93
N GLU A 55 -7.55 -11.46 -7.95
CA GLU A 55 -8.90 -11.36 -8.51
C GLU A 55 -8.87 -11.17 -10.03
N VAL A 56 -7.84 -10.53 -10.55
CA VAL A 56 -7.62 -10.26 -11.97
C VAL A 56 -6.64 -11.24 -12.63
N CYS A 57 -6.17 -12.23 -11.87
CA CYS A 57 -5.19 -13.19 -12.36
C CYS A 57 -5.81 -14.14 -13.37
N PRO A 58 -5.29 -14.21 -14.61
CA PRO A 58 -5.80 -15.15 -15.59
C PRO A 58 -5.55 -16.60 -15.15
N GLU A 59 -6.42 -17.50 -15.58
CA GLU A 59 -6.45 -18.90 -15.13
C GLU A 59 -5.08 -19.60 -15.29
N HIS A 60 -4.43 -19.40 -16.42
CA HIS A 60 -3.12 -20.01 -16.69
C HIS A 60 -1.98 -19.53 -15.79
N LEU A 61 -2.11 -18.39 -15.11
CA LEU A 61 -1.12 -17.86 -14.14
C LEU A 61 -1.52 -18.11 -12.67
N LEU A 62 -2.75 -18.58 -12.42
CA LEU A 62 -3.30 -18.67 -11.07
C LEU A 62 -2.51 -19.65 -10.18
N GLY A 63 -2.03 -20.75 -10.74
CA GLY A 63 -1.20 -21.73 -10.02
C GLY A 63 0.14 -21.13 -9.59
N ASP A 64 0.83 -20.48 -10.50
CA ASP A 64 2.10 -19.80 -10.22
C ASP A 64 1.91 -18.65 -9.25
N TRP A 65 0.86 -17.83 -9.42
CA TRP A 65 0.56 -16.75 -8.49
C TRP A 65 0.33 -17.24 -7.06
N LYS A 66 -0.49 -18.29 -6.88
CA LYS A 66 -0.72 -18.88 -5.55
C LYS A 66 0.58 -19.37 -4.90
N ARG A 67 1.45 -20.03 -5.69
CA ARG A 67 2.73 -20.57 -5.23
C ARG A 67 3.69 -19.46 -4.79
N VAL A 68 3.94 -18.46 -5.65
CA VAL A 68 4.88 -17.39 -5.35
C VAL A 68 4.36 -16.47 -4.25
N LYS A 69 3.04 -16.18 -4.22
CA LYS A 69 2.40 -15.39 -3.17
C LYS A 69 2.57 -16.03 -1.79
N LYS A 70 2.27 -17.33 -1.67
CA LYS A 70 2.42 -18.08 -0.42
C LYS A 70 3.86 -18.03 0.11
N LYS A 71 4.84 -18.18 -0.78
CA LYS A 71 6.26 -18.10 -0.42
C LYS A 71 6.66 -16.69 0.00
N PHE A 72 6.17 -15.66 -0.68
CA PHE A 72 6.41 -14.27 -0.33
C PHE A 72 5.83 -13.91 1.05
N GLU A 73 4.58 -14.34 1.32
CA GLU A 73 3.93 -14.18 2.63
C GLU A 73 4.72 -14.87 3.76
N ALA A 74 5.35 -16.00 3.49
CA ALA A 74 6.22 -16.67 4.46
C ALA A 74 7.46 -15.82 4.80
N TYR A 75 8.09 -15.16 3.82
CA TYR A 75 9.17 -14.21 4.08
C TYR A 75 8.68 -13.03 4.94
N LEU A 76 7.56 -12.40 4.57
CA LEU A 76 7.00 -11.28 5.35
C LEU A 76 6.70 -11.69 6.79
N LYS A 77 6.13 -12.87 7.00
CA LYS A 77 5.87 -13.40 8.35
C LYS A 77 7.16 -13.62 9.13
N THR A 78 8.22 -14.11 8.48
CA THR A 78 9.54 -14.28 9.12
C THR A 78 10.11 -12.93 9.55
N PHE A 79 10.02 -11.90 8.70
CA PHE A 79 10.47 -10.55 9.05
C PHE A 79 9.69 -9.97 10.22
N GLN A 80 8.38 -10.17 10.24
CA GLN A 80 7.54 -9.73 11.37
C GLN A 80 7.94 -10.41 12.69
N ILE A 81 8.19 -11.73 12.68
CA ILE A 81 8.65 -12.48 13.86
C ILE A 81 10.03 -11.99 14.31
N ALA A 82 10.93 -11.75 13.37
CA ALA A 82 12.29 -11.25 13.62
C ALA A 82 12.31 -9.74 13.96
N LYS A 83 11.15 -9.07 13.95
CA LYS A 83 11.02 -7.60 14.15
C LYS A 83 11.87 -6.77 13.19
N VAL A 84 12.05 -7.25 11.96
CA VAL A 84 12.71 -6.50 10.90
C VAL A 84 11.71 -5.50 10.32
N SER A 85 12.03 -4.21 10.42
CA SER A 85 11.23 -3.13 9.85
C SER A 85 11.49 -3.02 8.35
N LEU A 86 10.43 -3.10 7.53
CA LEU A 86 10.51 -2.83 6.10
C LEU A 86 10.50 -1.32 5.77
N TYR A 87 10.34 -0.45 6.78
CA TYR A 87 10.55 1.00 6.62
C TYR A 87 12.03 1.38 6.65
N ASP A 88 12.84 0.59 7.38
CA ASP A 88 14.26 0.85 7.58
C ASP A 88 15.16 -0.05 6.71
N ASN A 89 14.59 -1.11 6.13
CA ASN A 89 15.33 -2.11 5.36
C ASN A 89 14.68 -2.33 4.00
N CYS A 90 15.50 -2.42 2.96
CA CYS A 90 15.05 -2.69 1.61
C CYS A 90 14.60 -4.16 1.45
N LEU A 91 13.40 -4.38 0.93
CA LEU A 91 12.88 -5.72 0.66
C LEU A 91 13.79 -6.52 -0.28
N TYR A 92 14.41 -5.84 -1.26
CA TYR A 92 15.29 -6.49 -2.24
C TYR A 92 16.59 -6.98 -1.64
N ASP A 93 17.02 -6.42 -0.50
CA ASP A 93 18.19 -6.90 0.26
C ASP A 93 17.85 -8.08 1.18
N LEU A 94 16.59 -8.17 1.61
CA LEU A 94 16.13 -9.16 2.59
C LEU A 94 15.68 -10.48 1.95
N VAL A 95 15.28 -10.46 0.68
CA VAL A 95 14.71 -11.62 -0.02
C VAL A 95 15.66 -12.08 -1.13
N PRO A 96 15.88 -13.41 -1.28
CA PRO A 96 16.75 -13.92 -2.33
C PRO A 96 16.35 -13.45 -3.73
N HIS A 97 17.30 -12.91 -4.49
CA HIS A 97 17.06 -12.31 -5.82
C HIS A 97 16.44 -13.31 -6.81
N GLY A 98 16.82 -14.58 -6.76
CA GLY A 98 16.23 -15.61 -7.62
C GLY A 98 14.74 -15.77 -7.42
N PHE A 99 14.29 -15.72 -6.15
CA PHE A 99 12.86 -15.75 -5.84
C PHE A 99 12.16 -14.42 -6.19
N LEU A 100 12.79 -13.28 -5.93
CA LEU A 100 12.22 -11.98 -6.31
C LEU A 100 11.99 -11.88 -7.83
N LYS A 101 12.94 -12.36 -8.64
CA LYS A 101 12.78 -12.43 -10.10
C LYS A 101 11.55 -13.26 -10.49
N GLU A 102 11.39 -14.44 -9.90
CA GLU A 102 10.22 -15.30 -10.14
C GLU A 102 8.91 -14.61 -9.73
N PHE A 103 8.87 -14.07 -8.52
CA PHE A 103 7.70 -13.38 -7.99
C PHE A 103 7.28 -12.19 -8.84
N PHE A 104 8.22 -11.33 -9.19
CA PHE A 104 7.93 -10.14 -9.97
C PHE A 104 7.63 -10.46 -11.44
N ASN A 105 8.21 -11.53 -12.00
CA ASN A 105 7.86 -11.98 -13.33
C ASN A 105 6.37 -12.38 -13.40
N VAL A 106 5.90 -13.20 -12.48
CA VAL A 106 4.47 -13.58 -12.41
C VAL A 106 3.60 -12.35 -12.19
N ARG A 107 3.97 -11.48 -11.26
CA ARG A 107 3.24 -10.22 -10.98
C ARG A 107 3.15 -9.31 -12.21
N ASN A 108 4.26 -9.15 -12.94
CA ASN A 108 4.29 -8.33 -14.15
C ASN A 108 3.44 -8.93 -15.28
N ASN A 109 3.42 -10.26 -15.42
CA ASN A 109 2.55 -10.92 -16.40
C ASN A 109 1.06 -10.69 -16.10
N ILE A 110 0.65 -10.73 -14.82
CA ILE A 110 -0.72 -10.37 -14.42
C ILE A 110 -0.99 -8.87 -14.70
N THR A 111 -0.04 -8.01 -14.38
CA THR A 111 -0.16 -6.57 -14.65
C THR A 111 -0.31 -6.28 -16.14
N LYS A 112 0.47 -6.96 -16.99
CA LYS A 112 0.38 -6.87 -18.44
C LYS A 112 -0.99 -7.33 -18.93
N HIS A 113 -1.47 -8.47 -18.41
CA HIS A 113 -2.82 -8.99 -18.73
C HIS A 113 -3.91 -7.94 -18.44
N VAL A 114 -3.82 -7.23 -17.33
CA VAL A 114 -4.79 -6.16 -17.01
C VAL A 114 -4.75 -5.06 -18.05
N PHE A 115 -3.59 -4.54 -18.43
CA PHE A 115 -3.49 -3.50 -19.47
C PHE A 115 -3.97 -3.96 -20.87
N GLU A 116 -3.90 -5.25 -21.16
CA GLU A 116 -4.33 -5.81 -22.45
C GLU A 116 -5.85 -6.13 -22.51
N ASN A 117 -6.51 -6.29 -21.36
CA ASN A 117 -7.88 -6.79 -21.28
C ASN A 117 -8.87 -5.89 -20.54
N TYR A 118 -8.41 -4.80 -19.93
CA TYR A 118 -9.24 -3.85 -19.21
C TYR A 118 -9.13 -2.47 -19.84
N ASP A 119 -10.27 -1.82 -20.02
CA ASP A 119 -10.31 -0.47 -20.58
C ASP A 119 -9.82 0.58 -19.56
N LYS A 120 -9.18 1.63 -20.06
CA LYS A 120 -8.82 2.79 -19.25
C LYS A 120 -10.10 3.50 -18.81
N PRO A 121 -10.34 3.70 -17.49
CA PRO A 121 -11.53 4.40 -17.01
C PRO A 121 -11.55 5.86 -17.48
N ASP A 122 -12.74 6.40 -17.80
CA ASP A 122 -12.91 7.81 -18.23
C ASP A 122 -12.37 8.81 -17.20
N ASN A 123 -12.46 8.49 -15.91
CA ASN A 123 -11.99 9.29 -14.79
C ASN A 123 -10.59 8.91 -14.30
N TYR A 124 -9.78 8.27 -15.15
CA TYR A 124 -8.45 7.76 -14.81
C TYR A 124 -7.55 8.83 -14.19
N ASP A 125 -7.48 10.02 -14.78
CA ASP A 125 -6.59 11.08 -14.33
C ASP A 125 -6.96 11.54 -12.90
N PHE A 126 -8.26 11.72 -12.62
CA PHE A 126 -8.75 12.02 -11.27
C PHE A 126 -8.40 10.90 -10.27
N LEU A 127 -8.60 9.63 -10.65
CA LEU A 127 -8.27 8.48 -9.79
C LEU A 127 -6.76 8.37 -9.56
N SER A 128 -5.95 8.65 -10.56
CA SER A 128 -4.49 8.64 -10.47
C SER A 128 -3.98 9.69 -9.48
N GLU A 129 -4.43 10.93 -9.60
CA GLU A 129 -4.06 12.01 -8.67
C GLU A 129 -4.58 11.76 -7.24
N THR A 130 -5.79 11.24 -7.12
CA THR A 130 -6.34 10.83 -5.83
C THR A 130 -5.49 9.73 -5.20
N TYR A 131 -5.04 8.76 -6.00
CA TYR A 131 -4.22 7.64 -5.53
C TYR A 131 -2.83 8.09 -5.06
N LYS A 132 -2.19 9.01 -5.79
CA LYS A 132 -0.93 9.66 -5.37
C LYS A 132 -1.10 10.36 -4.04
N THR A 133 -2.15 11.20 -3.91
CA THR A 133 -2.45 11.92 -2.65
C THR A 133 -2.65 10.97 -1.47
N VAL A 134 -3.43 9.90 -1.66
CA VAL A 134 -3.67 8.88 -0.62
C VAL A 134 -2.40 8.13 -0.25
N TYR A 135 -1.53 7.90 -1.23
CA TYR A 135 -0.22 7.29 -1.00
C TYR A 135 0.68 8.19 -0.13
N ASP A 136 0.70 9.50 -0.39
CA ASP A 136 1.48 10.45 0.41
C ASP A 136 0.95 10.56 1.84
N ILE A 137 -0.38 10.57 2.01
CA ILE A 137 -1.01 10.53 3.34
C ILE A 137 -0.57 9.28 4.12
N LYS A 138 -0.50 8.12 3.48
CA LYS A 138 -0.06 6.86 4.10
C LYS A 138 1.35 6.96 4.70
N HIS A 139 2.23 7.77 4.11
CA HIS A 139 3.61 7.93 4.56
C HIS A 139 3.78 9.02 5.63
N GLN A 140 2.74 9.80 5.92
CA GLN A 140 2.74 10.78 6.99
C GLN A 140 2.39 10.14 8.33
N GLN A 141 3.11 10.53 9.38
CA GLN A 141 2.83 10.07 10.74
C GLN A 141 1.89 11.05 11.44
N LEU A 142 0.82 10.53 12.03
CA LEU A 142 -0.12 11.33 12.81
C LEU A 142 0.52 11.81 14.11
N ASN A 143 0.33 13.09 14.44
CA ASN A 143 0.62 13.63 15.76
C ASN A 143 -0.55 13.30 16.71
N ILE A 144 -0.34 12.34 17.62
CA ILE A 144 -1.39 11.85 18.52
C ILE A 144 -1.00 12.09 19.96
N ASP A 145 -1.78 12.93 20.63
CA ASP A 145 -1.67 13.18 22.07
C ASP A 145 -2.84 12.53 22.84
N TYR A 146 -2.61 11.33 23.35
CA TYR A 146 -3.59 10.60 24.14
C TYR A 146 -3.87 11.23 25.51
N ASN A 147 -3.05 12.18 25.98
CA ASN A 147 -3.24 12.85 27.26
C ASN A 147 -4.17 14.06 27.19
N SER A 148 -4.40 14.58 25.97
CA SER A 148 -5.29 15.73 25.76
C SER A 148 -6.76 15.44 26.09
N ILE A 149 -7.16 14.18 26.30
CA ILE A 149 -8.52 13.80 26.67
C ILE A 149 -8.63 13.58 28.17
N GLN A 150 -9.61 14.23 28.78
CA GLN A 150 -9.99 13.97 30.19
C GLN A 150 -10.63 12.57 30.30
N LYS A 151 -9.83 11.57 30.65
CA LYS A 151 -10.28 10.17 30.76
C LYS A 151 -11.43 9.97 31.75
N ALA A 152 -11.56 10.85 32.74
CA ALA A 152 -12.62 10.79 33.75
C ALA A 152 -14.03 10.98 33.14
N SER A 153 -14.15 11.81 32.07
CA SER A 153 -15.41 12.09 31.39
C SER A 153 -15.83 11.05 30.33
N LEU A 154 -14.98 10.05 30.07
CA LEU A 154 -15.25 9.04 29.05
C LEU A 154 -16.07 7.88 29.64
N SER A 155 -17.05 7.40 28.85
CA SER A 155 -17.74 6.13 29.13
C SER A 155 -16.78 4.95 29.10
N HIS A 156 -17.17 3.82 29.71
CA HIS A 156 -16.36 2.59 29.71
C HIS A 156 -16.03 2.13 28.27
N ALA A 157 -17.00 2.16 27.36
CA ALA A 157 -16.82 1.81 25.96
C ALA A 157 -15.78 2.72 25.26
N MET A 158 -15.81 4.03 25.52
CA MET A 158 -14.83 4.98 24.96
C MET A 158 -13.41 4.78 25.52
N LYS A 159 -13.30 4.39 26.80
CA LYS A 159 -12.00 4.03 27.40
C LYS A 159 -11.41 2.79 26.73
N GLY A 160 -12.25 1.77 26.48
CA GLY A 160 -11.86 0.57 25.74
C GLY A 160 -11.44 0.88 24.30
N TYR A 161 -12.19 1.72 23.60
CA TYR A 161 -11.85 2.19 22.25
C TYR A 161 -10.49 2.92 22.23
N LEU A 162 -10.28 3.86 23.15
CA LEU A 162 -9.02 4.61 23.28
C LEU A 162 -7.82 3.68 23.58
N HIS A 163 -8.03 2.64 24.37
CA HIS A 163 -6.99 1.63 24.62
C HIS A 163 -6.64 0.87 23.34
N ASN A 164 -7.65 0.51 22.54
CA ASN A 164 -7.43 -0.19 21.27
C ASN A 164 -6.77 0.69 20.22
N LEU A 165 -7.06 2.00 20.19
CA LEU A 165 -6.39 2.94 19.28
C LEU A 165 -4.86 2.92 19.40
N LYS A 166 -4.32 2.65 20.60
CA LYS A 166 -2.87 2.59 20.84
C LYS A 166 -2.18 1.40 20.15
N LYS A 167 -2.95 0.41 19.69
CA LYS A 167 -2.43 -0.77 18.99
C LYS A 167 -2.20 -0.52 17.50
N TYR A 168 -2.83 0.51 16.94
CA TYR A 168 -2.67 0.87 15.54
C TYR A 168 -1.39 1.68 15.32
N GLU A 169 -0.78 1.51 14.17
CA GLU A 169 0.24 2.45 13.71
C GLU A 169 -0.38 3.85 13.56
N LYS A 170 0.42 4.87 13.83
CA LYS A 170 -0.01 6.28 13.73
C LYS A 170 0.02 6.76 12.27
N ARG A 171 -0.57 5.97 11.36
CA ARG A 171 -0.64 6.24 9.92
C ARG A 171 -2.02 5.96 9.39
N CYS A 172 -2.48 6.79 8.45
CA CYS A 172 -3.73 6.57 7.74
C CYS A 172 -3.45 5.93 6.38
N SER A 173 -4.21 4.90 6.07
CA SER A 173 -4.19 4.27 4.75
C SER A 173 -5.63 4.09 4.28
N TYR A 174 -5.91 4.53 3.06
CA TYR A 174 -7.25 4.54 2.50
C TYR A 174 -7.35 3.66 1.25
N ASN A 175 -8.52 3.06 1.08
CA ASN A 175 -8.92 2.43 -0.18
C ASN A 175 -9.85 3.41 -0.93
N ILE A 176 -9.43 3.85 -2.11
CA ILE A 176 -10.19 4.76 -2.96
C ILE A 176 -11.36 4.06 -3.68
N PHE A 177 -11.34 2.73 -3.74
CA PHE A 177 -12.40 1.89 -4.29
C PHE A 177 -13.23 1.21 -3.19
N GLY A 178 -13.22 1.73 -1.98
CA GLY A 178 -13.83 1.10 -0.81
C GLY A 178 -15.35 1.08 -0.82
N THR A 179 -16.00 1.96 -1.60
CA THR A 179 -17.46 2.04 -1.71
C THR A 179 -17.90 2.35 -3.15
N LYS A 180 -19.13 1.92 -3.49
CA LYS A 180 -19.75 2.25 -4.80
C LYS A 180 -20.00 3.75 -5.00
N THR A 181 -20.03 4.54 -3.92
CA THR A 181 -20.28 5.98 -3.95
C THR A 181 -19.00 6.83 -3.98
N GLY A 182 -17.83 6.22 -4.17
CA GLY A 182 -16.54 6.91 -4.22
C GLY A 182 -16.02 7.42 -2.87
N ARG A 183 -16.62 7.01 -1.73
CA ARG A 183 -16.12 7.36 -0.41
C ARG A 183 -14.92 6.48 -0.06
N PHE A 184 -13.90 7.09 0.52
CA PHE A 184 -12.75 6.35 1.04
C PHE A 184 -13.15 5.46 2.21
N THR A 185 -12.50 4.31 2.31
CA THR A 185 -12.55 3.44 3.50
C THR A 185 -11.15 3.23 4.05
N ASN A 186 -11.04 3.04 5.36
CA ASN A 186 -9.76 2.66 5.95
C ASN A 186 -9.36 1.25 5.49
N THR A 187 -8.08 1.05 5.20
CA THR A 187 -7.55 -0.32 5.10
C THR A 187 -7.48 -0.97 6.49
N PRO A 188 -7.42 -2.32 6.59
CA PRO A 188 -7.44 -3.03 7.88
C PRO A 188 -6.38 -2.55 8.88
N ASP A 189 -5.18 -2.22 8.40
CA ASP A 189 -4.04 -1.80 9.25
C ASP A 189 -3.98 -0.28 9.48
N SER A 190 -4.91 0.47 8.91
CA SER A 190 -4.98 1.92 9.02
C SER A 190 -5.42 2.37 10.41
N PHE A 191 -4.86 3.48 10.90
CA PHE A 191 -5.44 4.20 12.02
C PHE A 191 -6.90 4.56 11.68
N PRO A 192 -7.89 4.21 12.53
CA PRO A 192 -9.31 4.24 12.18
C PRO A 192 -9.93 5.64 12.28
N ILE A 193 -9.35 6.63 11.58
CA ILE A 193 -9.75 8.04 11.67
C ILE A 193 -11.19 8.28 11.21
N LEU A 194 -11.63 7.58 10.15
CA LEU A 194 -12.98 7.77 9.58
C LEU A 194 -14.09 7.29 10.51
N THR A 195 -13.82 6.26 11.31
CA THR A 195 -14.77 5.64 12.25
C THR A 195 -14.60 6.10 13.68
N MET A 196 -13.63 7.00 13.94
CA MET A 196 -13.32 7.48 15.28
C MET A 196 -14.49 8.28 15.87
N PRO A 197 -14.97 7.96 17.11
CA PRO A 197 -15.96 8.74 17.81
C PRO A 197 -15.56 10.21 17.95
N LYS A 198 -16.52 11.13 17.74
CA LYS A 198 -16.28 12.58 17.78
C LYS A 198 -15.57 13.02 19.06
N ALA A 199 -15.96 12.46 20.21
CA ALA A 199 -15.37 12.78 21.52
C ALA A 199 -13.86 12.43 21.63
N LEU A 200 -13.36 11.55 20.78
CA LEU A 200 -11.96 11.13 20.79
C LEU A 200 -11.09 11.81 19.73
N ARG A 201 -11.71 12.55 18.79
CA ARG A 201 -10.94 13.20 17.70
C ARG A 201 -9.96 14.24 18.18
N GLY A 202 -10.15 14.81 19.36
CA GLY A 202 -9.23 15.76 19.99
C GLY A 202 -7.84 15.21 20.35
N VAL A 203 -7.62 13.88 20.23
CA VAL A 203 -6.27 13.29 20.38
C VAL A 203 -5.38 13.59 19.20
N ILE A 204 -5.96 13.87 18.02
CA ILE A 204 -5.19 14.20 16.82
C ILE A 204 -4.89 15.69 16.88
N LYS A 205 -3.60 16.02 16.87
CA LYS A 205 -3.11 17.39 16.93
C LYS A 205 -2.50 17.78 15.58
N PRO A 206 -2.49 19.07 15.22
CA PRO A 206 -1.67 19.56 14.14
C PRO A 206 -0.21 19.16 14.36
N GLN A 207 0.52 18.97 13.28
CA GLN A 207 1.99 18.96 13.37
C GLN A 207 2.40 20.42 13.60
N ASN A 208 3.19 20.65 14.66
CA ASN A 208 3.80 21.97 14.82
C ASN A 208 4.87 22.09 13.73
N ASP A 209 4.76 23.12 12.92
CA ASP A 209 5.81 23.54 11.97
C ASP A 209 7.09 23.96 12.72
#